data_fb2c584996c16a6d4943bc1dfb7e26d4
#
_entry.id   fb2c584996c16a6d4943bc1dfb7e26d4
#
_cell.length_a   1.000
_cell.length_b   1.000
_cell.length_c   1.000
_cell.angle_alpha   90.00
_cell.angle_beta   90.00
_cell.angle_gamma   90.00
#
_symmetry.space_group_name_H-M   'P 1'
#
loop_
_entity.id
_entity.type
_entity.pdbx_description
1 polymer ?
#
loop_
_entity_poly.entity_id
_entity_poly.type
_entity_poly.pdbx_seq_one_letter_code
_entity_poly.pdbx_strand_id
1 'polypeptide(L)'
;MNILNQVILVGRLVKDPELRDTENSKKISYITVAVPRSFKDANGEYQTDFINVTLFDMVAKNTVEYCKKGSIIGVKGRLQTSVVEKENEEKKYYTDIIAEKITFLSSKQDDNLEEAAS
;
A
#
# COMPACT_ATOMS: atom_id res chain seq x y z
N MET A 1 -9.77 14.07 24.65
CA MET A 1 -10.09 12.76 24.07
C MET A 1 -8.96 12.31 23.14
N ASN A 2 -8.43 11.15 23.37
CA ASN A 2 -7.40 10.59 22.50
C ASN A 2 -8.05 9.72 21.42
N ILE A 3 -7.78 10.08 20.17
CA ILE A 3 -8.33 9.37 19.02
C ILE A 3 -7.17 8.80 18.23
N LEU A 4 -7.24 7.53 17.92
CA LEU A 4 -6.19 6.85 17.17
C LEU A 4 -6.76 6.19 15.92
N ASN A 5 -6.11 6.45 14.79
CA ASN A 5 -6.41 5.80 13.52
C ASN A 5 -5.05 5.51 12.86
N GLN A 6 -4.58 4.28 13.03
CA GLN A 6 -3.25 3.91 12.56
C GLN A 6 -3.28 2.50 12.00
N VAL A 7 -2.66 2.34 10.84
CA VAL A 7 -2.50 1.04 10.18
C VAL A 7 -1.02 0.83 9.93
N ILE A 8 -0.53 -0.35 10.26
CA ILE A 8 0.85 -0.74 9.99
C ILE A 8 0.82 -2.07 9.25
N LEU A 9 1.41 -2.09 8.06
CA LEU A 9 1.45 -3.26 7.20
C LEU A 9 2.88 -3.50 6.73
N VAL A 10 3.24 -4.78 6.58
CA VAL A 10 4.45 -5.17 5.89
C VAL A 10 4.05 -6.17 4.82
N GLY A 11 4.44 -5.91 3.60
CA GLY A 11 4.08 -6.77 2.50
C GLY A 11 4.87 -6.48 1.25
N ARG A 12 4.46 -7.10 0.16
CA ARG A 12 5.17 -7.08 -1.11
C ARG A 12 4.35 -6.39 -2.17
N LEU A 13 4.98 -5.49 -2.93
CA LEU A 13 4.30 -4.83 -4.05
C LEU A 13 3.94 -5.85 -5.13
N VAL A 14 2.71 -5.82 -5.61
CA VAL A 14 2.24 -6.77 -6.62
C VAL A 14 2.53 -6.32 -8.04
N LYS A 15 2.87 -5.04 -8.23
CA LYS A 15 3.25 -4.48 -9.52
C LYS A 15 4.14 -3.26 -9.30
N ASP A 16 4.75 -2.77 -10.39
CA ASP A 16 5.56 -1.56 -10.32
C ASP A 16 4.68 -0.36 -9.95
N PRO A 17 5.10 0.46 -8.98
CA PRO A 17 4.33 1.66 -8.64
C PRO A 17 4.47 2.71 -9.74
N GLU A 18 3.37 3.39 -10.03
CA GLU A 18 3.32 4.44 -11.05
C GLU A 18 2.96 5.77 -10.44
N LEU A 19 3.66 6.81 -10.87
CA LEU A 19 3.40 8.16 -10.42
C LEU A 19 2.43 8.83 -11.38
N ARG A 20 1.37 9.42 -10.83
CA ARG A 20 0.37 10.16 -11.62
C ARG A 20 0.25 11.58 -11.11
N ASP A 21 -0.12 12.48 -12.00
CA ASP A 21 -0.41 13.86 -11.63
C ASP A 21 -1.92 14.03 -11.45
N THR A 22 -2.30 14.73 -10.39
CA THR A 22 -3.69 15.12 -10.18
C THR A 22 -3.96 16.45 -10.89
N GLU A 23 -5.25 16.85 -10.95
CA GLU A 23 -5.66 18.11 -11.56
C GLU A 23 -4.98 19.33 -10.92
N ASN A 24 -4.58 19.23 -9.67
CA ASN A 24 -3.92 20.31 -8.93
C ASN A 24 -2.39 20.19 -8.96
N SER A 25 -1.85 19.46 -9.92
CA SER A 25 -0.40 19.22 -10.07
C SER A 25 0.23 18.51 -8.88
N LYS A 26 -0.57 17.80 -8.09
CA LYS A 26 -0.08 16.98 -7.00
C LYS A 26 0.26 15.59 -7.51
N LYS A 27 1.20 14.95 -6.86
CA LYS A 27 1.61 13.59 -7.21
C LYS A 27 0.82 12.58 -6.39
N ILE A 28 0.41 11.50 -7.03
CA ILE A 28 -0.33 10.41 -6.40
C ILE A 28 0.15 9.08 -6.98
N SER A 29 0.13 8.03 -6.16
CA SER A 29 0.38 6.67 -6.60
C SER A 29 -0.57 5.73 -5.88
N TYR A 30 -1.18 4.83 -6.62
CA TYR A 30 -2.03 3.78 -6.07
C TYR A 30 -1.26 2.48 -6.12
N ILE A 31 -1.00 1.89 -4.98
CA ILE A 31 -0.28 0.63 -4.91
C ILE A 31 -1.13 -0.46 -4.28
N THR A 32 -0.81 -1.71 -4.58
CA THR A 32 -1.42 -2.86 -3.94
C THR A 32 -0.32 -3.67 -3.27
N VAL A 33 -0.52 -3.95 -2.01
CA VAL A 33 0.44 -4.67 -1.18
C VAL A 33 -0.11 -6.04 -0.82
N ALA A 34 0.64 -7.09 -1.10
CA ALA A 34 0.27 -8.45 -0.72
C ALA A 34 0.78 -8.73 0.69
N VAL A 35 -0.13 -8.99 1.60
CA VAL A 35 0.16 -9.26 3.02
C VAL A 35 -0.33 -10.65 3.36
N PRO A 36 0.57 -11.62 3.57
CA PRO A 36 0.13 -12.96 3.96
C PRO A 36 -0.40 -12.96 5.39
N ARG A 37 -1.46 -13.74 5.60
CA ARG A 37 -2.00 -13.92 6.95
C ARG A 37 -1.06 -14.78 7.76
N SER A 38 -1.02 -14.56 9.07
CA SER A 38 -0.13 -15.28 9.97
C SER A 38 -0.67 -16.64 10.41
N PHE A 39 -1.87 -17.01 9.98
CA PHE A 39 -2.50 -18.26 10.36
C PHE A 39 -3.04 -19.00 9.13
N LYS A 40 -3.14 -20.31 9.24
CA LYS A 40 -3.66 -21.16 8.19
C LYS A 40 -5.20 -21.19 8.18
N ASP A 41 -5.79 -21.32 7.01
CA ASP A 41 -7.22 -21.48 6.87
C ASP A 41 -7.64 -22.94 7.18
N ALA A 42 -8.93 -23.24 6.99
CA ALA A 42 -9.48 -24.56 7.24
C ALA A 42 -8.86 -25.67 6.37
N ASN A 43 -8.27 -25.31 5.24
CA ASN A 43 -7.62 -26.23 4.32
C ASN A 43 -6.12 -26.35 4.58
N GLY A 44 -5.60 -25.71 5.62
CA GLY A 44 -4.18 -25.74 5.96
C GLY A 44 -3.33 -24.83 5.10
N GLU A 45 -3.92 -23.89 4.39
CA GLU A 45 -3.22 -22.94 3.52
C GLU A 45 -3.20 -21.54 4.11
N TYR A 46 -2.08 -20.82 3.86
CA TYR A 46 -1.97 -19.42 4.21
C TYR A 46 -2.60 -18.56 3.13
N GLN A 47 -3.56 -17.75 3.53
CA GLN A 47 -4.20 -16.79 2.61
C GLN A 47 -3.41 -15.50 2.58
N THR A 48 -3.55 -14.76 1.49
CA THR A 48 -2.90 -13.47 1.31
C THR A 48 -3.96 -12.40 1.10
N ASP A 49 -3.83 -11.31 1.83
CA ASP A 49 -4.68 -10.15 1.63
C ASP A 49 -4.00 -9.17 0.67
N PHE A 50 -4.75 -8.69 -0.32
CA PHE A 50 -4.27 -7.70 -1.28
C PHE A 50 -4.87 -6.36 -0.88
N ILE A 51 -4.03 -5.48 -0.38
CA ILE A 51 -4.48 -4.24 0.25
C ILE A 51 -4.08 -3.05 -0.59
N ASN A 52 -5.07 -2.23 -0.94
CA ASN A 52 -4.85 -1.01 -1.72
C ASN A 52 -4.43 0.12 -0.81
N VAL A 53 -3.37 0.82 -1.19
CA VAL A 53 -2.82 1.93 -0.43
C VAL A 53 -2.62 3.11 -1.37
N THR A 54 -2.98 4.29 -0.91
CA THR A 54 -2.81 5.53 -1.67
C THR A 54 -1.65 6.32 -1.09
N LEU A 55 -0.77 6.76 -1.99
CA LEU A 55 0.43 7.54 -1.64
C LEU A 55 0.32 8.92 -2.25
N PHE A 56 0.72 9.95 -1.51
CA PHE A 56 0.68 11.33 -1.99
C PHE A 56 2.05 11.98 -1.94
N ASP A 57 2.31 12.89 -2.88
CA ASP A 57 3.45 13.80 -2.90
C ASP A 57 4.80 13.09 -2.74
N MET A 58 5.61 13.48 -1.76
CA MET A 58 6.94 12.92 -1.58
C MET A 58 6.94 11.43 -1.27
N VAL A 59 5.94 10.95 -0.54
CA VAL A 59 5.80 9.53 -0.25
C VAL A 59 5.62 8.75 -1.55
N ALA A 60 4.77 9.26 -2.44
CA ALA A 60 4.55 8.65 -3.76
C ALA A 60 5.81 8.69 -4.61
N LYS A 61 6.46 9.84 -4.68
CA LYS A 61 7.68 10.02 -5.51
C LYS A 61 8.79 9.08 -5.07
N ASN A 62 9.04 9.00 -3.76
CA ASN A 62 10.10 8.15 -3.24
C ASN A 62 9.81 6.67 -3.47
N THR A 63 8.55 6.26 -3.31
CA THR A 63 8.17 4.87 -3.51
C THR A 63 8.33 4.45 -4.97
N VAL A 64 7.92 5.30 -5.90
CA VAL A 64 8.10 5.03 -7.33
C VAL A 64 9.58 4.95 -7.69
N GLU A 65 10.40 5.82 -7.11
CA GLU A 65 11.83 5.86 -7.41
C GLU A 65 12.57 4.62 -6.88
N TYR A 66 12.27 4.18 -5.67
CA TYR A 66 13.06 3.15 -4.98
C TYR A 66 12.46 1.76 -4.99
N CYS A 67 11.23 1.59 -5.46
CA CYS A 67 10.53 0.31 -5.41
C CYS A 67 10.12 -0.18 -6.78
N LYS A 68 9.92 -1.50 -6.87
CA LYS A 68 9.44 -2.17 -8.06
C LYS A 68 8.53 -3.33 -7.65
N LYS A 69 7.91 -4.00 -8.61
CA LYS A 69 7.16 -5.23 -8.36
C LYS A 69 8.03 -6.20 -7.56
N GLY A 70 7.50 -6.71 -6.48
CA GLY A 70 8.19 -7.65 -5.60
C GLY A 70 8.95 -7.02 -4.45
N SER A 71 9.09 -5.69 -4.42
CA SER A 71 9.75 -5.01 -3.30
C SER A 71 8.96 -5.20 -2.02
N ILE A 72 9.68 -5.41 -0.91
CA ILE A 72 9.06 -5.53 0.41
C ILE A 72 9.08 -4.16 1.06
N ILE A 73 7.91 -3.71 1.49
CA ILE A 73 7.77 -2.39 2.10
C ILE A 73 6.98 -2.48 3.40
N GLY A 74 7.26 -1.54 4.30
CA GLY A 74 6.44 -1.29 5.46
C GLY A 74 5.60 -0.05 5.22
N VAL A 75 4.32 -0.13 5.50
CA VAL A 75 3.37 0.97 5.33
C VAL A 75 2.88 1.40 6.69
N LYS A 76 3.06 2.68 7.02
CA LYS A 76 2.43 3.29 8.18
C LYS A 76 1.45 4.32 7.65
N GLY A 77 0.20 4.21 8.04
CA GLY A 77 -0.82 5.11 7.54
C GLY A 77 -2.07 5.09 8.37
N ARG A 78 -3.16 5.52 7.76
CA ARG A 78 -4.45 5.62 8.42
C ARG A 78 -5.55 5.16 7.47
N LEU A 79 -6.67 4.76 8.03
CA LEU A 79 -7.87 4.47 7.24
C LEU A 79 -8.59 5.78 6.94
N GLN A 80 -9.12 5.88 5.74
CA GLN A 80 -9.94 7.01 5.34
C GLN A 80 -11.12 6.49 4.55
N THR A 81 -12.30 6.98 4.88
CA THR A 81 -13.51 6.62 4.15
C THR A 81 -13.89 7.73 3.20
N SER A 82 -14.52 7.35 2.11
CA SER A 82 -15.08 8.29 1.16
C SER A 82 -16.46 7.83 0.74
N VAL A 83 -17.30 8.77 0.36
CA VAL A 83 -18.68 8.49 -0.08
C VAL A 83 -18.82 9.00 -1.50
N VAL A 84 -19.28 8.13 -2.38
CA VAL A 84 -19.57 8.50 -3.77
C VAL A 84 -21.08 8.38 -3.97
N GLU A 85 -21.72 9.48 -4.40
CA GLU A 85 -23.12 9.46 -4.76
C GLU A 85 -23.27 9.08 -6.22
N LYS A 86 -24.11 8.08 -6.47
CA LYS A 86 -24.43 7.66 -7.82
C LYS A 86 -25.68 8.38 -8.30
N GLU A 87 -25.90 8.40 -9.62
CA GLU A 87 -27.03 9.09 -10.25
C GLU A 87 -28.41 8.69 -9.72
N ASN A 88 -28.52 7.48 -9.17
CA ASN A 88 -29.79 6.96 -8.61
C ASN A 88 -29.94 7.22 -7.11
N GLU A 89 -29.24 8.21 -6.58
CA GLU A 89 -29.24 8.59 -5.16
C GLU A 89 -28.63 7.53 -4.23
N GLU A 90 -28.11 6.44 -4.75
CA GLU A 90 -27.40 5.47 -3.95
C GLU A 90 -26.02 6.01 -3.53
N LYS A 91 -25.69 5.82 -2.26
CA LYS A 91 -24.39 6.19 -1.73
C LYS A 91 -23.53 4.93 -1.63
N LYS A 92 -22.31 5.01 -2.13
CA LYS A 92 -21.36 3.92 -1.98
C LYS A 92 -20.19 4.39 -1.13
N TYR A 93 -19.87 3.60 -0.11
CA TYR A 93 -18.81 3.92 0.85
C TYR A 93 -17.56 3.15 0.49
N TYR A 94 -16.44 3.83 0.47
CA TYR A 94 -15.13 3.23 0.23
C TYR A 94 -14.23 3.46 1.42
N THR A 95 -13.39 2.47 1.72
CA THR A 95 -12.39 2.59 2.76
C THR A 95 -11.02 2.41 2.10
N ASP A 96 -10.15 3.39 2.27
CA ASP A 96 -8.81 3.38 1.71
C ASP A 96 -7.79 3.54 2.82
N ILE A 97 -6.58 3.08 2.55
CA ILE A 97 -5.44 3.34 3.43
C ILE A 97 -4.62 4.44 2.79
N ILE A 98 -4.39 5.50 3.54
CA ILE A 98 -3.53 6.60 3.12
C ILE A 98 -2.19 6.42 3.81
N ALA A 99 -1.13 6.26 3.04
CA ALA A 99 0.20 6.08 3.60
C ALA A 99 0.77 7.40 4.09
N GLU A 100 1.22 7.41 5.33
CA GLU A 100 1.92 8.54 5.91
C GLU A 100 3.43 8.35 5.79
N LYS A 101 3.87 7.10 5.82
CA LYS A 101 5.29 6.74 5.72
C LYS A 101 5.45 5.38 5.08
N ILE A 102 6.41 5.27 4.17
CA ILE A 102 6.80 3.99 3.57
C ILE A 102 8.24 3.71 4.00
N THR A 103 8.46 2.52 4.53
CA THR A 103 9.80 2.04 4.87
C THR A 103 10.22 1.01 3.83
N PHE A 104 11.36 1.23 3.22
CA PHE A 104 11.87 0.34 2.17
C PHE A 104 12.67 -0.78 2.83
N LEU A 105 12.08 -1.97 2.89
CA LEU A 105 12.69 -3.14 3.53
C LEU A 105 13.51 -3.96 2.53
N SER A 106 13.13 -3.90 1.24
CA SER A 106 13.99 -4.38 0.16
C SER A 106 13.86 -3.39 -0.99
N SER A 107 14.97 -2.85 -1.45
CA SER A 107 15.00 -1.90 -2.56
C SER A 107 15.37 -2.61 -3.85
N LYS A 108 15.40 -1.87 -4.95
CA LYS A 108 15.86 -2.39 -6.24
C LYS A 108 17.29 -2.91 -6.18
N GLN A 109 18.08 -2.43 -5.24
CA GLN A 109 19.48 -2.79 -5.07
C GLN A 109 19.70 -3.95 -4.10
N ASP A 110 18.68 -4.34 -3.34
CA ASP A 110 18.78 -5.35 -2.29
C ASP A 110 18.51 -6.78 -2.77
N ASP A 111 18.15 -6.97 -4.04
CA ASP A 111 17.90 -8.29 -4.61
C ASP A 111 19.12 -9.22 -4.43
N ASN A 112 20.33 -8.66 -4.55
CA ASN A 112 21.57 -9.41 -4.36
C ASN A 112 21.81 -9.79 -2.90
N LEU A 113 21.34 -8.98 -1.96
CA LEU A 113 21.50 -9.24 -0.53
C LEU A 113 20.58 -10.35 -0.07
N GLU A 114 19.37 -10.43 -0.60
CA GLU A 114 18.44 -11.52 -0.29
C GLU A 114 19.02 -12.86 -0.78
N GLU A 115 19.59 -12.90 -1.97
CA GLU A 115 20.22 -14.11 -2.49
C GLU A 115 21.41 -14.52 -1.63
N ALA A 116 22.19 -13.57 -1.14
CA ALA A 116 23.35 -13.85 -0.31
C ALA A 116 22.96 -14.31 1.11
N ALA A 117 21.79 -13.90 1.59
CA ALA A 117 21.32 -14.25 2.93
C ALA A 117 20.55 -15.58 2.96
N SER A 118 20.17 -16.08 1.82
CA SER A 118 19.46 -17.38 1.71
C SER A 118 20.44 -18.55 1.48
#